data_90c35beb9a291c7c2066905a1432d3bf
#
_entry.id   90c35beb9a291c7c2066905a1432d3bf
#
_cell.length_a   1.000
_cell.length_b   1.000
_cell.length_c   1.000
_cell.angle_alpha   90.00
_cell.angle_beta   90.00
_cell.angle_gamma   90.00
#
_symmetry.space_group_name_H-M   'P 1'
#
loop_
_entity.id
_entity.type
_entity.pdbx_description
1 polymer ?
#
loop_
_entity_poly.entity_id
_entity_poly.type
_entity_poly.pdbx_seq_one_letter_code
_entity_poly.pdbx_strand_id
1 'polypeptide(L)'
;MPTVFGYHDVKDTEHWLASPKREEVFGPMGVTNIRTFVNPQDRTKVGVMFDVPDLRQFMGAFESPQPEMIEAMQHDGVLPETLVILVEERP
;
A
#
# COMPACT_ATOMS: atom_id res chain seq x y z
N MET A 1 -16.73 6.42 0.46
CA MET A 1 -15.66 5.46 0.18
C MET A 1 -14.71 5.40 1.38
N PRO A 2 -14.45 4.20 1.91
CA PRO A 2 -13.48 4.08 3.01
C PRO A 2 -12.10 4.58 2.61
N THR A 3 -11.42 5.22 3.55
CA THR A 3 -10.03 5.65 3.39
C THR A 3 -9.13 4.70 4.18
N VAL A 4 -8.08 4.22 3.55
CA VAL A 4 -7.15 3.25 4.11
C VAL A 4 -5.76 3.87 4.16
N PHE A 5 -5.03 3.58 5.24
CA PHE A 5 -3.64 3.96 5.40
C PHE A 5 -2.82 2.71 5.70
N GLY A 6 -1.90 2.37 4.80
CA GLY A 6 -0.96 1.27 5.02
C GLY A 6 0.43 1.81 5.23
N TYR A 7 1.15 1.31 6.26
CA TYR A 7 2.54 1.70 6.44
C TYR A 7 3.42 0.46 6.62
N HIS A 8 4.67 0.60 6.23
CA HIS A 8 5.62 -0.50 6.23
C HIS A 8 7.04 0.03 6.05
N ASP A 9 8.00 -0.86 6.16
CA ASP A 9 9.39 -0.54 5.84
C ASP A 9 9.69 -0.98 4.40
N VAL A 10 10.66 -0.32 3.76
CA VAL A 10 11.12 -0.65 2.42
C VAL A 10 12.65 -0.70 2.37
N LYS A 11 13.17 -1.46 1.41
CA LYS A 11 14.60 -1.61 1.21
C LYS A 11 15.23 -0.39 0.53
N ASP A 12 14.49 0.24 -0.39
CA ASP A 12 14.96 1.38 -1.18
C ASP A 12 13.79 2.34 -1.41
N THR A 13 13.79 3.44 -0.67
CA THR A 13 12.69 4.39 -0.68
C THR A 13 12.50 5.06 -2.04
N GLU A 14 13.58 5.45 -2.70
CA GLU A 14 13.48 6.13 -3.99
C GLU A 14 12.92 5.19 -5.06
N HIS A 15 13.34 3.92 -5.06
CA HIS A 15 12.80 2.91 -5.95
C HIS A 15 11.30 2.69 -5.70
N TRP A 16 10.91 2.61 -4.43
CA TRP A 16 9.51 2.44 -4.04
C TRP A 16 8.64 3.63 -4.50
N LEU A 17 9.14 4.86 -4.31
CA LEU A 17 8.41 6.06 -4.73
C LEU A 17 8.21 6.11 -6.25
N ALA A 18 9.22 5.70 -7.01
CA ALA A 18 9.20 5.77 -8.47
C ALA A 18 8.46 4.61 -9.14
N SER A 19 8.14 3.56 -8.39
CA SER A 19 7.57 2.34 -8.97
C SER A 19 6.14 2.55 -9.48
N PRO A 20 5.80 2.05 -10.67
CA PRO A 20 4.42 2.06 -11.18
C PRO A 20 3.58 0.90 -10.64
N LYS A 21 4.18 -0.05 -9.93
CA LYS A 21 3.50 -1.29 -9.52
C LYS A 21 2.29 -1.05 -8.63
N ARG A 22 2.36 -0.05 -7.76
CA ARG A 22 1.25 0.29 -6.86
C ARG A 22 -0.02 0.59 -7.64
N GLU A 23 0.10 1.42 -8.66
CA GLU A 23 -1.05 1.79 -9.49
C GLU A 23 -1.51 0.63 -10.36
N GLU A 24 -0.58 -0.19 -10.85
CA GLU A 24 -0.90 -1.36 -11.66
C GLU A 24 -1.73 -2.37 -10.88
N VAL A 25 -1.43 -2.57 -9.59
CA VAL A 25 -2.16 -3.51 -8.74
C VAL A 25 -3.46 -2.90 -8.22
N PHE A 26 -3.42 -1.66 -7.74
CA PHE A 26 -4.56 -1.03 -7.09
C PHE A 26 -5.58 -0.44 -8.08
N GLY A 27 -5.14 -0.03 -9.27
CA GLY A 27 -6.04 0.54 -10.27
C GLY A 27 -7.23 -0.35 -10.60
N PRO A 28 -7.00 -1.64 -10.95
CA PRO A 28 -8.11 -2.56 -11.24
C PRO A 28 -9.05 -2.81 -10.07
N MET A 29 -8.60 -2.53 -8.83
CA MET A 29 -9.43 -2.66 -7.64
C MET A 29 -10.28 -1.42 -7.38
N GLY A 30 -10.18 -0.40 -8.24
CA GLY A 30 -10.92 0.84 -8.09
C GLY A 30 -10.36 1.79 -7.04
N VAL A 31 -9.13 1.57 -6.59
CA VAL A 31 -8.45 2.43 -5.61
C VAL A 31 -8.17 3.80 -6.25
N THR A 32 -8.47 4.87 -5.52
CA THR A 32 -8.30 6.24 -6.01
C THR A 32 -7.61 7.10 -4.94
N ASN A 33 -7.19 8.29 -5.34
CA ASN A 33 -6.61 9.30 -4.45
C ASN A 33 -5.42 8.75 -3.66
N ILE A 34 -4.50 8.10 -4.37
CA ILE A 34 -3.31 7.49 -3.77
C ILE A 34 -2.31 8.58 -3.40
N ARG A 35 -1.90 8.62 -2.12
CA ARG A 35 -0.91 9.55 -1.60
C ARG A 35 0.17 8.77 -0.86
N THR A 36 1.43 9.13 -1.07
CA THR A 36 2.57 8.47 -0.45
C THR A 36 3.21 9.36 0.60
N PHE A 37 3.73 8.74 1.64
CA PHE A 37 4.34 9.41 2.79
C PHE A 37 5.67 8.74 3.12
N VAL A 38 6.64 9.55 3.54
CA VAL A 38 7.96 9.05 3.97
C VAL A 38 8.27 9.69 5.32
N ASN A 39 8.77 8.88 6.25
CA ASN A 39 9.20 9.40 7.54
C ASN A 39 10.48 10.24 7.33
N PRO A 40 10.45 11.55 7.66
CA PRO A 40 11.62 12.40 7.41
C PRO A 40 12.84 12.08 8.28
N GLN A 41 12.63 11.37 9.39
CA GLN A 41 13.71 10.99 10.29
C GLN A 41 14.28 9.61 9.98
N ASP A 42 13.51 8.75 9.31
CA ASP A 42 13.92 7.42 8.88
C ASP A 42 13.20 7.09 7.58
N ARG A 43 13.85 7.35 6.46
CA ARG A 43 13.23 7.24 5.15
C ARG A 43 12.90 5.82 4.72
N THR A 44 13.35 4.80 5.46
CA THR A 44 12.93 3.42 5.20
C THR A 44 11.52 3.13 5.67
N LYS A 45 10.93 4.02 6.47
CA LYS A 45 9.57 3.91 6.97
C LYS A 45 8.64 4.77 6.12
N VAL A 46 7.70 4.12 5.44
CA VAL A 46 6.85 4.77 4.44
C VAL A 46 5.39 4.41 4.65
N GLY A 47 4.51 5.19 4.05
CA GLY A 47 3.07 4.92 4.11
C GLY A 47 2.37 5.31 2.84
N VAL A 48 1.18 4.74 2.64
CA VAL A 48 0.31 5.02 1.51
C VAL A 48 -1.11 5.22 2.02
N MET A 49 -1.75 6.30 1.61
CA MET A 49 -3.15 6.57 1.93
C MET A 49 -3.95 6.59 0.64
N PHE A 50 -5.12 6.00 0.65
CA PHE A 50 -5.96 5.93 -0.55
C PHE A 50 -7.41 5.62 -0.18
N ASP A 51 -8.31 5.82 -1.14
CA ASP A 51 -9.72 5.50 -1.00
C ASP A 51 -10.02 4.20 -1.75
N VAL A 52 -10.87 3.34 -1.14
CA VAL A 52 -11.28 2.08 -1.76
C VAL A 52 -12.80 2.02 -1.90
N PRO A 53 -13.33 1.47 -3.01
CA PRO A 53 -14.78 1.35 -3.19
C PRO A 53 -15.40 0.24 -2.35
N ASP A 54 -14.66 -0.83 -2.09
CA ASP A 54 -15.14 -2.00 -1.36
C ASP A 54 -14.04 -2.48 -0.40
N LEU A 55 -14.20 -2.12 0.88
CA LEU A 55 -13.21 -2.43 1.90
C LEU A 55 -13.03 -3.94 2.10
N ARG A 56 -14.13 -4.70 2.05
CA ARG A 56 -14.06 -6.15 2.24
C ARG A 56 -13.24 -6.82 1.15
N GLN A 57 -13.46 -6.43 -0.10
CA GLN A 57 -12.69 -6.94 -1.23
C GLN A 57 -11.21 -6.57 -1.10
N PHE A 58 -10.95 -5.33 -0.71
CA PHE A 58 -9.58 -4.85 -0.54
C PHE A 58 -8.84 -5.65 0.55
N MET A 59 -9.46 -5.80 1.72
CA MET A 59 -8.83 -6.56 2.81
C MET A 59 -8.65 -8.03 2.46
N GLY A 60 -9.60 -8.61 1.73
CA GLY A 60 -9.49 -9.98 1.24
C GLY A 60 -8.28 -10.20 0.34
N ALA A 61 -7.90 -9.19 -0.44
CA ALA A 61 -6.72 -9.26 -1.30
C ALA A 61 -5.42 -9.38 -0.51
N PHE A 62 -5.38 -8.87 0.72
CA PHE A 62 -4.21 -9.01 1.59
C PHE A 62 -4.21 -10.32 2.37
N GLU A 63 -5.39 -10.89 2.65
CA GLU A 63 -5.50 -12.19 3.32
C GLU A 63 -5.10 -13.33 2.40
N SER A 64 -5.42 -13.22 1.10
CA SER A 64 -5.11 -14.22 0.09
C SER A 64 -4.55 -13.52 -1.16
N PRO A 65 -3.31 -13.03 -1.10
CA PRO A 65 -2.78 -12.19 -2.18
C PRO A 65 -2.57 -12.97 -3.47
N GLN A 66 -2.96 -12.34 -4.58
CA GLN A 66 -2.69 -12.86 -5.90
C GLN A 66 -1.20 -12.74 -6.23
N PRO A 67 -0.67 -13.58 -7.15
CA PRO A 67 0.74 -13.50 -7.54
C PRO A 67 1.20 -12.12 -7.97
N GLU A 68 0.35 -11.36 -8.65
CA GLU A 68 0.68 -10.00 -9.11
C GLU A 68 0.96 -9.06 -7.94
N MET A 69 0.21 -9.19 -6.85
CA MET A 69 0.42 -8.37 -5.66
C MET A 69 1.73 -8.75 -4.97
N ILE A 70 2.01 -10.04 -4.85
CA ILE A 70 3.26 -10.53 -4.25
C ILE A 70 4.45 -10.04 -5.04
N GLU A 71 4.40 -10.17 -6.38
CA GLU A 71 5.47 -9.70 -7.26
C GLU A 71 5.68 -8.19 -7.14
N ALA A 72 4.58 -7.41 -7.06
CA ALA A 72 4.66 -5.97 -6.93
C ALA A 72 5.35 -5.57 -5.63
N MET A 73 5.00 -6.21 -4.53
CA MET A 73 5.62 -5.94 -3.23
C MET A 73 7.10 -6.29 -3.25
N GLN A 74 7.47 -7.41 -3.84
CA GLN A 74 8.88 -7.82 -3.96
C GLN A 74 9.66 -6.85 -4.85
N HIS A 75 9.10 -6.45 -5.98
CA HIS A 75 9.71 -5.48 -6.88
C HIS A 75 9.99 -4.16 -6.17
N ASP A 76 9.04 -3.70 -5.36
CA ASP A 76 9.12 -2.41 -4.67
C ASP A 76 9.96 -2.48 -3.39
N GLY A 77 10.42 -3.65 -2.99
CA GLY A 77 11.24 -3.82 -1.81
C GLY A 77 10.47 -3.67 -0.50
N VAL A 78 9.16 -3.89 -0.52
CA VAL A 78 8.33 -3.85 0.68
C VAL A 78 8.68 -5.03 1.58
N LEU A 79 8.85 -4.76 2.88
CA LEU A 79 9.08 -5.79 3.88
C LEU A 79 7.73 -6.19 4.46
N PRO A 80 7.12 -7.30 3.99
CA PRO A 80 5.72 -7.61 4.31
C PRO A 80 5.45 -7.84 5.79
N GLU A 81 6.44 -8.29 6.55
CA GLU A 81 6.31 -8.49 8.00
C GLU A 81 6.14 -7.18 8.77
N THR A 82 6.44 -6.04 8.14
CA THR A 82 6.30 -4.71 8.75
C THR A 82 5.00 -4.02 8.38
N LEU A 83 4.19 -4.62 7.49
CA LEU A 83 2.99 -3.98 6.97
C LEU A 83 1.89 -3.92 8.02
N VAL A 84 1.36 -2.71 8.23
CA VAL A 84 0.20 -2.45 9.08
C VAL A 84 -0.81 -1.66 8.26
N ILE A 85 -2.07 -2.11 8.27
CA ILE A 85 -3.15 -1.45 7.55
C ILE A 85 -4.14 -0.89 8.57
N LEU A 86 -4.42 0.40 8.43
CA LEU A 86 -5.41 1.10 9.24
C LEU A 86 -6.52 1.61 8.35
N VAL A 87 -7.75 1.56 8.84
CA VAL A 87 -8.92 2.05 8.12
C VAL A 87 -9.44 3.27 8.87
N GLU A 88 -9.76 4.33 8.14
CA GLU A 88 -10.33 5.53 8.74
C GLU A 88 -11.63 5.17 9.44
N GLU A 89 -11.77 5.59 10.68
CA GLU A 89 -12.96 5.38 11.47
C GLU A 89 -13.36 6.71 12.10
N ARG A 90 -14.62 7.05 11.96
CA ARG A 90 -15.15 8.29 12.51
C ARG A 90 -15.94 8.01 13.77
N PRO A 91 -15.79 8.87 14.81
CA PRO A 91 -16.56 8.72 16.05
C PRO A 91 -18.06 8.94 15.84
#